data_d530864410b106d73f3c704c01f8a677
#
_entry.id   d530864410b106d73f3c704c01f8a677
#
_cell.length_a   1.000
_cell.length_b   1.000
_cell.length_c   1.000
_cell.angle_alpha   90.00
_cell.angle_beta   90.00
_cell.angle_gamma   90.00
#
_symmetry.space_group_name_H-M   'P 1'
#
loop_
_entity.id
_entity.type
_entity.pdbx_description
1 polymer ?
#
loop_
_entity_poly.entity_id
_entity_poly.type
_entity_poly.pdbx_seq_one_letter_code
_entity_poly.pdbx_strand_id
1 'polypeptide(L)'
;MAQGIINAVIDTAESNNATEVNEVTIELGRLAMVNPEQLKFILGVLIENTIVEDAEIHFEEIPVEVECSECGFHGDAILDDKDHYAPMVKCPECDSLAVEILNGRDIVVKNIVIEKPDDD
;
A
#
# COMPACT_ATOMS: atom_id res chain seq x y z
N MET A 1 5.26 -10.87 3.07
CA MET A 1 4.75 -9.54 2.65
C MET A 1 5.54 -8.38 3.25
N ALA A 2 5.59 -8.29 4.57
CA ALA A 2 6.32 -7.19 5.21
C ALA A 2 7.81 -7.19 4.86
N GLN A 3 8.44 -8.34 4.83
CA GLN A 3 9.84 -8.46 4.45
C GLN A 3 10.08 -7.98 3.02
N GLY A 4 9.16 -8.28 2.11
CA GLY A 4 9.25 -7.81 0.73
C GLY A 4 9.18 -6.29 0.62
N ILE A 5 8.35 -5.65 1.44
CA ILE A 5 8.24 -4.19 1.48
C ILE A 5 9.57 -3.59 1.93
N ILE A 6 10.14 -4.10 3.00
CA ILE A 6 11.41 -3.60 3.54
C ILE A 6 12.54 -3.83 2.55
N ASN A 7 12.60 -5.01 1.94
CA ASN A 7 13.62 -5.30 0.93
C ASN A 7 13.53 -4.31 -0.24
N ALA A 8 12.32 -4.01 -0.72
CA ALA A 8 12.13 -3.07 -1.80
C ALA A 8 12.59 -1.66 -1.41
N VAL A 9 12.30 -1.23 -0.20
CA VAL A 9 12.72 0.08 0.30
C VAL A 9 14.24 0.15 0.38
N ILE A 10 14.87 -0.87 0.96
CA ILE A 10 16.33 -0.90 1.10
C ILE A 10 17.00 -0.91 -0.26
N ASP A 11 16.52 -1.76 -1.18
CA ASP A 11 17.09 -1.85 -2.53
C ASP A 11 16.99 -0.53 -3.27
N THR A 12 15.85 0.14 -3.18
CA THR A 12 15.66 1.43 -3.82
C THR A 12 16.59 2.49 -3.22
N ALA A 13 16.69 2.51 -1.89
CA ALA A 13 17.55 3.46 -1.20
C ALA A 13 19.02 3.24 -1.56
N GLU A 14 19.47 1.99 -1.56
CA GLU A 14 20.86 1.67 -1.91
C GLU A 14 21.18 2.02 -3.37
N SER A 15 20.22 1.81 -4.27
CA SER A 15 20.37 2.17 -5.68
C SER A 15 20.55 3.67 -5.88
N ASN A 16 20.08 4.46 -4.93
CA ASN A 16 20.19 5.92 -4.96
C ASN A 16 21.31 6.44 -4.04
N ASN A 17 22.17 5.56 -3.58
CA ASN A 17 23.29 5.90 -2.70
C ASN A 17 22.85 6.55 -1.38
N ALA A 18 21.73 6.13 -0.84
CA ALA A 18 21.24 6.65 0.42
C ALA A 18 22.06 6.08 1.60
N THR A 19 22.33 6.93 2.57
CA THR A 19 22.93 6.50 3.83
C THR A 19 21.86 6.18 4.86
N GLU A 20 20.67 6.78 4.72
CA GLU A 20 19.58 6.61 5.65
C GLU A 20 18.26 6.87 4.95
N VAL A 21 17.22 6.19 5.39
CA VAL A 21 15.85 6.45 4.92
C VAL A 21 15.13 7.20 6.03
N ASN A 22 14.60 8.38 5.71
CA ASN A 22 13.93 9.23 6.69
C ASN A 22 12.43 9.00 6.75
N GLU A 23 11.80 8.73 5.62
CA GLU A 23 10.37 8.50 5.56
C GLU A 23 10.03 7.48 4.49
N VAL A 24 8.99 6.69 4.73
CA VAL A 24 8.45 5.73 3.78
C VAL A 24 6.94 5.92 3.74
N THR A 25 6.38 6.10 2.55
CA THR A 25 4.93 6.18 2.38
C THR A 25 4.47 4.94 1.64
N ILE A 26 3.53 4.22 2.27
CA ILE A 26 3.01 2.96 1.75
C ILE A 26 1.53 3.13 1.44
N GLU A 27 1.13 2.79 0.21
CA GLU A 27 -0.26 2.78 -0.17
C GLU A 27 -0.85 1.41 0.15
N LEU A 28 -1.91 1.41 0.96
CA LEU A 28 -2.62 0.19 1.32
C LEU A 28 -3.95 0.16 0.58
N GLY A 29 -4.08 -0.75 -0.38
CA GLY A 29 -5.35 -0.99 -1.05
C GLY A 29 -6.35 -1.58 -0.07
N ARG A 30 -7.60 -1.11 -0.09
CA ARG A 30 -8.62 -1.63 0.84
C ARG A 30 -8.84 -3.12 0.71
N LEU A 31 -8.67 -3.67 -0.51
CA LEU A 31 -8.84 -5.11 -0.74
C LEU A 31 -7.64 -5.93 -0.27
N ALA A 32 -6.54 -5.30 0.10
CA ALA A 32 -5.39 -6.03 0.66
C ALA A 32 -5.71 -6.60 2.04
N MET A 33 -6.73 -6.08 2.71
CA MET A 33 -7.21 -6.59 4.00
C MET A 33 -6.14 -6.61 5.08
N VAL A 34 -5.29 -5.60 5.08
CA VAL A 34 -4.18 -5.51 6.04
C VAL A 34 -4.54 -4.50 7.12
N ASN A 35 -4.29 -4.88 8.37
CA ASN A 35 -4.43 -3.96 9.49
C ASN A 35 -3.19 -3.06 9.54
N PRO A 36 -3.33 -1.74 9.34
CA PRO A 36 -2.17 -0.84 9.31
C PRO A 36 -1.37 -0.85 10.61
N GLU A 37 -2.03 -0.95 11.75
CA GLU A 37 -1.33 -0.96 13.04
C GLU A 37 -0.48 -2.19 13.20
N GLN A 38 -1.00 -3.35 12.80
CA GLN A 38 -0.27 -4.60 12.87
C GLN A 38 0.90 -4.60 11.89
N LEU A 39 0.67 -4.11 10.68
CA LEU A 39 1.73 -4.01 9.67
C LEU A 39 2.83 -3.08 10.15
N LYS A 40 2.47 -1.95 10.73
CA LYS A 40 3.44 -0.99 11.25
C LYS A 40 4.30 -1.63 12.35
N PHE A 41 3.69 -2.41 13.22
CA PHE A 41 4.42 -3.11 14.27
C PHE A 41 5.43 -4.10 13.68
N ILE A 42 5.01 -4.90 12.70
CA ILE A 42 5.88 -5.88 12.06
C ILE A 42 7.03 -5.19 11.34
N LEU A 43 6.73 -4.12 10.61
CA LEU A 43 7.75 -3.34 9.92
C LEU A 43 8.74 -2.73 10.91
N GLY A 44 8.25 -2.27 12.05
CA GLY A 44 9.11 -1.72 13.10
C GLY A 44 10.14 -2.71 13.60
N VAL A 45 9.82 -3.99 13.64
CA VAL A 45 10.76 -5.04 14.02
C VAL A 45 11.75 -5.31 12.89
N LEU A 46 11.27 -5.35 11.65
CA LEU A 46 12.10 -5.71 10.50
C LEU A 46 13.12 -4.63 10.14
N ILE A 47 12.83 -3.37 10.45
CA ILE A 47 13.73 -2.27 10.09
C ILE A 47 14.87 -2.07 11.09
N GLU A 48 14.83 -2.74 12.23
CA GLU A 48 15.88 -2.61 13.22
C GLU A 48 17.24 -3.02 12.63
N ASN A 49 18.26 -2.21 12.91
CA ASN A 49 19.62 -2.43 12.43
C ASN A 49 19.76 -2.32 10.91
N THR A 50 18.87 -1.58 10.27
CA THR A 50 18.95 -1.28 8.82
C THR A 50 19.01 0.22 8.62
N ILE A 51 19.24 0.65 7.38
CA ILE A 51 19.21 2.08 7.05
C ILE A 51 17.81 2.69 7.16
N VAL A 52 16.79 1.87 7.38
CA VAL A 52 15.38 2.29 7.55
C VAL A 52 15.01 2.40 9.02
N GLU A 53 15.91 2.08 9.93
CA GLU A 53 15.63 1.97 11.37
C GLU A 53 14.92 3.17 11.95
N ASP A 54 15.33 4.37 11.57
CA ASP A 54 14.76 5.60 12.10
C ASP A 54 13.70 6.21 11.18
N ALA A 55 13.30 5.48 10.15
CA ALA A 55 12.34 6.00 9.18
C ALA A 55 10.95 6.13 9.79
N GLU A 56 10.27 7.20 9.42
CA GLU A 56 8.88 7.40 9.75
C GLU A 56 8.04 6.73 8.67
N ILE A 57 7.17 5.82 9.06
CA ILE A 57 6.36 5.05 8.14
C ILE A 57 4.94 5.61 8.11
N HIS A 58 4.50 6.01 6.94
CA HIS A 58 3.17 6.56 6.71
C HIS A 58 2.36 5.63 5.84
N PHE A 59 1.07 5.51 6.14
CA PHE A 59 0.16 4.69 5.35
C PHE A 59 -0.92 5.57 4.72
N GLU A 60 -1.18 5.34 3.44
CA GLU A 60 -2.30 5.97 2.74
C GLU A 60 -3.26 4.86 2.33
N GLU A 61 -4.53 5.00 2.69
CA GLU A 61 -5.55 4.04 2.30
C GLU A 61 -6.02 4.35 0.88
N ILE A 62 -5.96 3.35 0.01
CA ILE A 62 -6.35 3.50 -1.39
C ILE A 62 -7.70 2.83 -1.60
N PRO A 63 -8.73 3.59 -2.04
CA PRO A 63 -10.03 3.01 -2.29
C PRO A 63 -10.01 2.05 -3.47
N VAL A 64 -11.03 1.20 -3.53
CA VAL A 64 -11.15 0.23 -4.62
C VAL A 64 -11.76 0.94 -5.83
N GLU A 65 -10.98 1.05 -6.89
CA GLU A 65 -11.44 1.62 -8.16
C GLU A 65 -11.82 0.51 -9.10
N VAL A 66 -12.99 0.62 -9.71
CA VAL A 66 -13.52 -0.42 -10.59
C VAL A 66 -14.09 0.17 -11.86
N GLU A 67 -14.21 -0.70 -12.86
CA GLU A 67 -14.94 -0.42 -14.08
C GLU A 67 -16.00 -1.51 -14.24
N CYS A 68 -17.26 -1.10 -14.36
CA CYS A 68 -18.35 -2.03 -14.50
C CYS A 68 -18.56 -2.39 -15.97
N SER A 69 -18.58 -3.69 -16.27
CA SER A 69 -18.77 -4.15 -17.63
C SER A 69 -20.24 -4.09 -18.07
N GLU A 70 -21.18 -3.94 -17.15
CA GLU A 70 -22.60 -3.91 -17.48
C GLU A 70 -23.15 -2.51 -17.70
N CYS A 71 -22.75 -1.53 -16.88
CA CYS A 71 -23.27 -0.17 -17.03
C CYS A 71 -22.21 0.85 -17.43
N GLY A 72 -20.93 0.44 -17.50
CA GLY A 72 -19.85 1.34 -17.89
C GLY A 72 -19.38 2.29 -16.80
N PHE A 73 -19.83 2.08 -15.56
CA PHE A 73 -19.39 2.91 -14.45
C PHE A 73 -17.87 2.77 -14.23
N HIS A 74 -17.22 3.89 -13.93
CA HIS A 74 -15.81 3.91 -13.59
C HIS A 74 -15.61 4.82 -12.39
N GLY A 75 -15.09 4.29 -11.31
CA GLY A 75 -14.87 5.05 -10.08
C GLY A 75 -14.73 4.14 -8.88
N ASP A 76 -14.93 4.70 -7.70
CA ASP A 76 -14.78 3.98 -6.45
C ASP A 76 -15.94 3.02 -6.22
N ALA A 77 -15.60 1.77 -5.89
CA ALA A 77 -16.60 0.74 -5.62
C ALA A 77 -17.10 0.82 -4.19
N ILE A 78 -18.30 0.26 -3.99
CA ILE A 78 -18.83 0.04 -2.65
C ILE A 78 -18.33 -1.32 -2.19
N LEU A 79 -17.73 -1.35 -0.98
CA LEU A 79 -17.33 -2.59 -0.35
C LEU A 79 -18.39 -2.98 0.67
N ASP A 80 -18.87 -4.21 0.56
CA ASP A 80 -19.80 -4.76 1.52
C ASP A 80 -18.99 -5.46 2.61
N ASP A 81 -18.85 -4.80 3.76
CA ASP A 81 -18.04 -5.31 4.88
C ASP A 81 -18.81 -6.27 5.78
N LYS A 82 -20.03 -6.63 5.43
CA LYS A 82 -20.85 -7.52 6.25
C LYS A 82 -20.29 -8.93 6.31
N ASP A 83 -19.55 -9.34 5.30
CA ASP A 83 -18.90 -10.62 5.27
C ASP A 83 -17.43 -10.43 5.65
N HIS A 84 -17.05 -10.91 6.82
CA HIS A 84 -15.70 -10.76 7.33
C HIS A 84 -14.64 -11.56 6.55
N TYR A 85 -15.08 -12.50 5.73
CA TYR A 85 -14.16 -13.39 5.02
C TYR A 85 -13.83 -12.93 3.61
N ALA A 86 -14.79 -12.29 2.95
CA ALA A 86 -14.60 -11.87 1.57
C ALA A 86 -15.48 -10.66 1.28
N PRO A 87 -14.94 -9.45 1.35
CA PRO A 87 -15.72 -8.27 1.01
C PRO A 87 -16.14 -8.34 -0.44
N MET A 88 -17.42 -8.11 -0.70
CA MET A 88 -17.95 -8.11 -2.06
C MET A 88 -17.79 -6.74 -2.67
N VAL A 89 -17.20 -6.70 -3.85
CA VAL A 89 -17.01 -5.46 -4.61
C VAL A 89 -18.14 -5.33 -5.60
N LYS A 90 -18.92 -4.27 -5.46
CA LYS A 90 -20.10 -4.04 -6.30
C LYS A 90 -20.02 -2.70 -7.01
N CYS A 91 -20.65 -2.62 -8.17
CA CYS A 91 -20.84 -1.36 -8.84
C CYS A 91 -21.85 -0.50 -8.06
N PRO A 92 -21.50 0.75 -7.69
CA PRO A 92 -22.43 1.60 -6.95
C PRO A 92 -23.64 2.06 -7.77
N GLU A 93 -23.57 1.93 -9.10
CA GLU A 93 -24.65 2.37 -9.97
C GLU A 93 -25.69 1.28 -10.26
N CYS A 94 -25.24 0.04 -10.46
CA CYS A 94 -26.16 -1.04 -10.86
C CYS A 94 -26.09 -2.28 -9.95
N ASP A 95 -25.29 -2.23 -8.89
CA ASP A 95 -25.10 -3.34 -7.95
C ASP A 95 -24.55 -4.62 -8.58
N SER A 96 -24.02 -4.55 -9.79
CA SER A 96 -23.44 -5.71 -10.46
C SER A 96 -22.15 -6.13 -9.80
N LEU A 97 -21.88 -7.43 -9.79
CA LEU A 97 -20.59 -7.98 -9.36
C LEU A 97 -19.62 -8.11 -10.53
N ALA A 98 -20.07 -7.79 -11.74
CA ALA A 98 -19.28 -7.88 -12.96
C ALA A 98 -18.40 -6.64 -13.13
N VAL A 99 -17.54 -6.39 -12.15
CA VAL A 99 -16.66 -5.23 -12.15
C VAL A 99 -15.19 -5.69 -12.26
N GLU A 100 -14.40 -4.91 -12.97
CA GLU A 100 -12.97 -5.11 -13.05
C GLU A 100 -12.30 -4.19 -12.03
N ILE A 101 -11.46 -4.75 -11.18
CA ILE A 101 -10.76 -3.98 -10.15
C ILE A 101 -9.51 -3.36 -10.78
N LEU A 102 -9.49 -2.04 -10.85
CA LEU A 102 -8.39 -1.31 -11.46
C LEU A 102 -7.33 -0.89 -10.43
N ASN A 103 -7.75 -0.67 -9.18
CA ASN A 103 -6.85 -0.19 -8.12
C ASN A 103 -7.42 -0.56 -6.75
N GLY A 104 -6.58 -0.53 -5.72
CA GLY A 104 -7.01 -0.79 -4.35
C GLY A 104 -6.84 -2.23 -3.90
N ARG A 105 -6.19 -3.05 -4.71
CA ARG A 105 -5.94 -4.47 -4.39
C ARG A 105 -4.60 -4.71 -3.73
N ASP A 106 -3.60 -3.87 -4.04
CA ASP A 106 -2.22 -4.14 -3.70
C ASP A 106 -1.69 -3.21 -2.62
N ILE A 107 -0.57 -3.61 -2.04
CA ILE A 107 0.23 -2.79 -1.14
C ILE A 107 1.43 -2.32 -1.94
N VAL A 108 1.61 -0.99 -2.03
CA VAL A 108 2.66 -0.41 -2.87
C VAL A 108 3.44 0.62 -2.07
N VAL A 109 4.77 0.60 -2.20
CA VAL A 109 5.59 1.68 -1.66
C VAL A 109 5.50 2.85 -2.62
N LYS A 110 4.80 3.91 -2.19
CA LYS A 110 4.56 5.08 -3.02
C LYS A 110 5.81 5.90 -3.23
N ASN A 111 6.48 6.21 -2.13
CA ASN A 111 7.74 6.95 -2.18
C ASN A 111 8.53 6.74 -0.90
N ILE A 112 9.80 7.13 -0.95
CA ILE A 112 10.66 7.17 0.20
C ILE A 112 11.40 8.50 0.19
N VAL A 113 11.70 9.00 1.39
CA VAL A 113 12.57 10.18 1.55
C VAL A 113 13.89 9.67 2.11
N ILE A 114 14.96 9.91 1.39
CA ILE A 114 16.27 9.38 1.75
C ILE A 114 17.23 10.51 2.07
N GLU A 115 18.25 10.16 2.85
CA GLU A 115 19.35 11.05 3.12
C GLU A 115 20.58 10.51 2.40
N LYS A 116 21.22 11.35 1.61
CA LYS A 116 22.43 10.96 0.90
C LYS A 116 23.64 11.54 1.61
N PRO A 117 24.81 10.92 1.43
CA PRO A 117 26.02 11.53 1.97
C PRO A 117 26.19 12.92 1.38
N ASP A 118 26.70 13.81 2.20
CA ASP A 118 26.93 15.18 1.81
C ASP A 118 28.12 15.22 0.86
N ASP A 119 27.86 14.85 -0.37
CA ASP A 119 28.89 14.70 -1.39
C ASP A 119 28.71 15.77 -2.44
N ASP A 120 29.50 16.75 -2.37
CA ASP A 120 29.47 17.86 -3.31
C ASP A 120 30.20 17.56 -4.62
#